data_06ae027cea72ac5fe30602b655d21d37
#
_entry.id   06ae027cea72ac5fe30602b655d21d37
#
_cell.length_a   1.000
_cell.length_b   1.000
_cell.length_c   1.000
_cell.angle_alpha   90.00
_cell.angle_beta   90.00
_cell.angle_gamma   90.00
#
_symmetry.space_group_name_H-M   'P 1'
#
loop_
_entity.id
_entity.type
_entity.pdbx_description
1 polymer ?
#
loop_
_entity_poly.entity_id
_entity_poly.type
_entity_poly.pdbx_seq_one_letter_code
_entity_poly.pdbx_strand_id
1 'polypeptide(L)'
;MKLTLKTLLTICLLSMVTRAFGVRVAPQDKGGDSLEVSLLTCAPGHEVYRLYGHTALRVRNVEQPTQDDTYNFGWFSFNTPNFMLRFVLGRTDYSMAKESTALFAQTYIEDDAPVTAQVLDLTPAEARDVQRALNAIIEEHHTEVREYLVPNLSGGQDRLTLEMPEWTYRYNFLYDNCTTRAIEAVEKVLKQHGERLVFPNLKGDRQKLTQRQMIHEFTVQSPWYEFGQDLLLGPEVDREFAREDLPKMNFLPIYAQKMWQSAKVQGADGKLRSLVVVESPLIPFTTSSHQVASPLTPKVVFWGLLCLAVLLTVGEQRSLDRTVVTCRAWRIWVGTFDTLFFVLTGLVGVVLTLLVGWSEHPAVGTNWLLTLFSPLWLLYIAFYFLALRKQRRDFAVLVPLLGAVGYFVAWTAGLQWFSPATVPLALILLLRGVAIFRRSTVDARRSRLEHEQD
;
A
#
# COMPACT_ATOMS: atom_id res chain seq x y z
N MET A 1 20.08 -1.92 -49.50
CA MET A 1 19.66 -1.96 -48.07
C MET A 1 20.94 -1.97 -47.22
N LYS A 2 21.39 -0.80 -46.72
CA LYS A 2 22.66 -0.68 -45.96
C LYS A 2 22.36 -0.94 -44.50
N LEU A 3 22.75 -2.11 -43.97
CA LEU A 3 22.72 -2.39 -42.53
C LEU A 3 23.73 -1.45 -41.86
N THR A 4 23.29 -0.61 -40.97
CA THR A 4 24.17 0.35 -40.31
C THR A 4 25.08 -0.36 -39.29
N LEU A 5 26.31 0.13 -39.16
CA LEU A 5 27.31 -0.40 -38.21
C LEU A 5 26.79 -0.54 -36.76
N LYS A 6 25.82 0.30 -36.38
CA LYS A 6 25.13 0.20 -35.09
C LYS A 6 24.35 -1.11 -34.91
N THR A 7 23.64 -1.58 -35.96
CA THR A 7 22.85 -2.83 -35.91
C THR A 7 23.78 -4.05 -35.81
N LEU A 8 24.95 -4.02 -36.48
CA LEU A 8 25.95 -5.08 -36.34
C LEU A 8 26.59 -5.10 -34.94
N LEU A 9 26.90 -3.94 -34.35
CA LEU A 9 27.43 -3.85 -32.99
C LEU A 9 26.42 -4.36 -31.95
N THR A 10 25.13 -4.06 -32.12
CA THR A 10 24.08 -4.54 -31.20
C THR A 10 23.92 -6.06 -31.26
N ILE A 11 23.99 -6.65 -32.46
CA ILE A 11 23.91 -8.11 -32.63
C ILE A 11 25.16 -8.79 -32.07
N CYS A 12 26.36 -8.22 -32.24
CA CYS A 12 27.59 -8.74 -31.64
C CYS A 12 27.62 -8.60 -30.12
N LEU A 13 27.10 -7.51 -29.53
CA LEU A 13 26.97 -7.38 -28.08
C LEU A 13 25.94 -8.39 -27.49
N LEU A 14 24.81 -8.59 -28.16
CA LEU A 14 23.83 -9.61 -27.73
C LEU A 14 24.45 -11.01 -27.77
N SER A 15 25.27 -11.36 -28.78
CA SER A 15 25.90 -12.67 -28.89
C SER A 15 27.06 -12.89 -27.90
N MET A 16 27.68 -11.81 -27.39
CA MET A 16 28.73 -11.90 -26.34
C MET A 16 28.14 -12.01 -24.92
N VAL A 17 26.98 -11.39 -24.67
CA VAL A 17 26.29 -11.49 -23.37
C VAL A 17 25.76 -12.90 -23.13
N THR A 18 25.36 -13.63 -24.15
CA THR A 18 24.91 -15.03 -24.02
C THR A 18 26.02 -16.04 -23.72
N ARG A 19 27.29 -15.68 -23.86
CA ARG A 19 28.45 -16.56 -23.55
C ARG A 19 29.10 -16.29 -22.19
N ALA A 20 28.79 -15.21 -21.49
CA ALA A 20 29.46 -14.82 -20.26
C ALA A 20 28.82 -15.37 -18.97
N PHE A 21 27.59 -15.86 -19.04
CA PHE A 21 26.94 -16.51 -17.89
C PHE A 21 26.88 -18.01 -18.12
N GLY A 22 27.89 -18.70 -17.67
CA GLY A 22 27.91 -20.14 -17.52
C GLY A 22 26.86 -20.57 -16.50
N VAL A 23 25.64 -20.80 -16.95
CA VAL A 23 24.59 -21.43 -16.14
C VAL A 23 25.09 -22.83 -15.79
N ARG A 24 25.49 -23.09 -14.56
CA ARG A 24 25.64 -24.43 -14.05
C ARG A 24 24.25 -25.07 -14.01
N VAL A 25 23.91 -25.80 -15.06
CA VAL A 25 22.75 -26.70 -15.05
C VAL A 25 23.06 -27.80 -14.04
N ALA A 26 22.24 -27.90 -13.00
CA ALA A 26 22.30 -29.04 -12.10
C ALA A 26 22.06 -30.35 -12.89
N PRO A 27 22.71 -31.49 -12.56
CA PRO A 27 22.48 -32.74 -13.26
C PRO A 27 21.02 -33.18 -13.10
N GLN A 28 20.27 -33.15 -14.19
CA GLN A 28 18.87 -33.59 -14.20
C GLN A 28 18.81 -35.08 -14.51
N ASP A 29 17.96 -35.75 -13.74
CA ASP A 29 17.53 -37.13 -14.02
C ASP A 29 16.68 -37.10 -15.30
N LYS A 30 17.09 -37.92 -16.31
CA LYS A 30 16.50 -37.95 -17.65
C LYS A 30 15.21 -38.76 -17.67
N GLY A 31 14.16 -38.20 -17.11
CA GLY A 31 12.81 -38.75 -17.27
C GLY A 31 11.87 -37.64 -17.74
N GLY A 32 11.37 -37.73 -18.95
CA GLY A 32 10.59 -36.75 -19.71
C GLY A 32 9.73 -35.78 -18.92
N ASP A 33 9.72 -34.56 -19.35
CA ASP A 33 9.13 -33.31 -18.78
C ASP A 33 9.99 -32.66 -17.65
N SER A 34 11.05 -32.01 -18.09
CA SER A 34 11.89 -31.20 -17.22
C SER A 34 11.24 -29.83 -16.94
N LEU A 35 10.36 -29.79 -15.94
CA LEU A 35 9.71 -28.54 -15.50
C LEU A 35 10.61 -27.76 -14.54
N GLU A 36 10.74 -26.48 -14.80
CA GLU A 36 11.36 -25.49 -13.92
C GLU A 36 10.30 -24.53 -13.38
N VAL A 37 10.25 -24.38 -12.08
CA VAL A 37 9.37 -23.43 -11.41
C VAL A 37 10.20 -22.26 -10.90
N SER A 38 9.76 -21.04 -11.16
CA SER A 38 10.42 -19.84 -10.68
C SER A 38 9.43 -18.91 -10.00
N LEU A 39 9.86 -18.27 -8.91
CA LEU A 39 9.19 -17.10 -8.34
C LEU A 39 9.63 -15.87 -9.14
N LEU A 40 8.67 -15.16 -9.71
CA LEU A 40 8.89 -13.90 -10.39
C LEU A 40 8.60 -12.75 -9.43
N THR A 41 9.56 -11.83 -9.29
CA THR A 41 9.41 -10.61 -8.52
C THR A 41 9.51 -9.42 -9.45
N CYS A 42 8.40 -8.71 -9.60
CA CYS A 42 8.32 -7.48 -10.38
C CYS A 42 8.63 -6.29 -9.48
N ALA A 43 9.50 -5.41 -9.93
CA ALA A 43 9.87 -4.21 -9.20
C ALA A 43 8.66 -3.27 -9.03
N PRO A 44 8.69 -2.38 -8.01
CA PRO A 44 7.74 -1.30 -7.87
C PRO A 44 7.63 -0.45 -9.13
N GLY A 45 6.38 -0.11 -9.49
CA GLY A 45 6.07 0.80 -10.60
C GLY A 45 5.60 2.17 -10.11
N HIS A 46 5.21 3.03 -11.07
CA HIS A 46 4.77 4.40 -10.77
C HIS A 46 3.27 4.50 -10.42
N GLU A 47 2.48 3.56 -10.90
CA GLU A 47 1.05 3.50 -10.64
C GLU A 47 0.77 3.10 -9.19
N VAL A 48 -0.26 3.69 -8.57
CA VAL A 48 -0.59 3.48 -7.15
C VAL A 48 -0.73 1.99 -6.80
N TYR A 49 -1.35 1.20 -7.68
CA TYR A 49 -1.53 -0.25 -7.48
C TYR A 49 -0.25 -1.07 -7.74
N ARG A 50 0.80 -0.45 -8.32
CA ARG A 50 2.11 -1.06 -8.59
C ARG A 50 3.21 -0.60 -7.64
N LEU A 51 2.93 0.33 -6.73
CA LEU A 51 3.94 0.88 -5.82
C LEU A 51 4.68 -0.17 -5.00
N TYR A 52 4.06 -1.31 -4.75
CA TYR A 52 4.66 -2.39 -3.96
C TYR A 52 5.29 -3.50 -4.79
N GLY A 53 5.24 -3.38 -6.11
CA GLY A 53 5.64 -4.44 -7.01
C GLY A 53 4.59 -5.55 -7.12
N HIS A 54 5.00 -6.70 -7.68
CA HIS A 54 4.12 -7.84 -7.88
C HIS A 54 4.89 -9.16 -7.79
N THR A 55 4.18 -10.25 -7.51
CA THR A 55 4.73 -11.60 -7.48
C THR A 55 3.88 -12.53 -8.34
N ALA A 56 4.54 -13.35 -9.16
CA ALA A 56 3.91 -14.40 -9.95
C ALA A 56 4.74 -15.70 -9.89
N LEU A 57 4.17 -16.82 -10.30
CA LEU A 57 4.87 -18.08 -10.47
C LEU A 57 5.01 -18.37 -11.97
N ARG A 58 6.23 -18.72 -12.41
CA ARG A 58 6.51 -19.18 -13.76
C ARG A 58 6.75 -20.66 -13.72
N VAL A 59 6.14 -21.38 -14.66
CA VAL A 59 6.41 -22.80 -14.91
C VAL A 59 6.78 -22.96 -16.37
N ARG A 60 8.02 -23.38 -16.63
CA ARG A 60 8.49 -23.63 -18.00
C ARG A 60 8.93 -25.07 -18.18
N ASN A 61 8.70 -25.61 -19.38
CA ASN A 61 9.30 -26.84 -19.78
C ASN A 61 10.65 -26.56 -20.46
N VAL A 62 11.75 -27.05 -19.86
CA VAL A 62 13.11 -26.77 -20.35
C VAL A 62 13.35 -27.43 -21.71
N GLU A 63 12.69 -28.54 -21.97
CA GLU A 63 12.81 -29.30 -23.25
C GLU A 63 11.88 -28.75 -24.34
N GLN A 64 10.78 -28.07 -23.94
CA GLN A 64 9.80 -27.49 -24.85
C GLN A 64 9.62 -25.99 -24.56
N PRO A 65 10.48 -25.11 -25.10
CA PRO A 65 10.48 -23.66 -24.78
C PRO A 65 9.19 -22.90 -25.09
N THR A 66 8.28 -23.50 -25.88
CA THR A 66 6.95 -22.95 -26.15
C THR A 66 5.97 -23.13 -24.99
N GLN A 67 6.28 -24.04 -24.06
CA GLN A 67 5.53 -24.26 -22.83
C GLN A 67 6.20 -23.47 -21.68
N ASP A 68 5.88 -22.19 -21.60
CA ASP A 68 6.43 -21.24 -20.64
C ASP A 68 5.31 -20.32 -20.17
N ASP A 69 4.69 -20.71 -19.09
CA ASP A 69 3.49 -20.09 -18.55
C ASP A 69 3.79 -19.36 -17.25
N THR A 70 3.14 -18.18 -17.09
CA THR A 70 3.13 -17.41 -15.86
C THR A 70 1.74 -17.48 -15.23
N TYR A 71 1.69 -17.84 -13.95
CA TYR A 71 0.49 -17.89 -13.12
C TYR A 71 0.49 -16.66 -12.23
N ASN A 72 -0.49 -15.80 -12.45
CA ASN A 72 -0.56 -14.44 -11.94
C ASN A 72 -1.74 -14.31 -10.96
N PHE A 73 -1.46 -14.43 -9.65
CA PHE A 73 -2.44 -14.14 -8.61
C PHE A 73 -2.66 -12.64 -8.49
N GLY A 74 -3.84 -12.23 -8.06
CA GLY A 74 -4.15 -10.81 -7.89
C GLY A 74 -4.77 -10.17 -9.13
N TRP A 75 -5.29 -10.99 -10.05
CA TRP A 75 -6.05 -10.49 -11.18
C TRP A 75 -7.36 -9.87 -10.73
N PHE A 76 -7.65 -8.65 -11.16
CA PHE A 76 -8.84 -7.90 -10.81
C PHE A 76 -9.34 -7.03 -11.97
N SER A 77 -10.56 -6.49 -11.84
CA SER A 77 -11.13 -5.58 -12.82
C SER A 77 -11.54 -4.26 -12.21
N PHE A 78 -11.00 -3.15 -12.72
CA PHE A 78 -11.44 -1.79 -12.38
C PHE A 78 -12.91 -1.53 -12.81
N ASN A 79 -13.45 -2.33 -13.73
CA ASN A 79 -14.84 -2.23 -14.17
C ASN A 79 -15.83 -2.77 -13.12
N THR A 80 -15.37 -3.38 -12.06
CA THR A 80 -16.21 -3.78 -10.92
C THR A 80 -16.88 -2.54 -10.32
N PRO A 81 -18.22 -2.51 -10.19
CA PRO A 81 -18.91 -1.35 -9.64
C PRO A 81 -18.36 -0.94 -8.27
N ASN A 82 -18.06 0.35 -8.11
CA ASN A 82 -17.51 0.92 -6.87
C ASN A 82 -16.19 0.25 -6.42
N PHE A 83 -15.32 -0.17 -7.37
CA PHE A 83 -14.08 -0.90 -7.07
C PHE A 83 -13.27 -0.25 -5.94
N MET A 84 -12.99 1.06 -6.01
CA MET A 84 -12.18 1.77 -5.00
C MET A 84 -12.81 1.69 -3.61
N LEU A 85 -14.12 1.87 -3.50
CA LEU A 85 -14.83 1.75 -2.22
C LEU A 85 -14.77 0.31 -1.69
N ARG A 86 -15.01 -0.67 -2.57
CA ARG A 86 -14.92 -2.09 -2.22
C ARG A 86 -13.51 -2.48 -1.77
N PHE A 87 -12.48 -1.96 -2.46
CA PHE A 87 -11.07 -2.19 -2.10
C PHE A 87 -10.78 -1.68 -0.68
N VAL A 88 -11.13 -0.43 -0.38
CA VAL A 88 -10.88 0.18 0.94
C VAL A 88 -11.68 -0.52 2.05
N LEU A 89 -12.87 -1.05 1.71
CA LEU A 89 -13.68 -1.84 2.64
C LEU A 89 -13.22 -3.31 2.77
N GLY A 90 -12.20 -3.76 2.02
CA GLY A 90 -11.76 -5.15 2.03
C GLY A 90 -12.73 -6.11 1.35
N ARG A 91 -13.56 -5.61 0.42
CA ARG A 91 -14.64 -6.37 -0.25
C ARG A 91 -14.40 -6.57 -1.73
N THR A 92 -13.15 -6.58 -2.15
CA THR A 92 -12.75 -6.92 -3.51
C THR A 92 -12.37 -8.38 -3.61
N ASP A 93 -12.92 -9.04 -4.61
CA ASP A 93 -12.60 -10.43 -4.92
C ASP A 93 -11.63 -10.44 -6.10
N TYR A 94 -10.59 -11.26 -5.99
CA TYR A 94 -9.55 -11.43 -6.98
C TYR A 94 -9.53 -12.87 -7.51
N SER A 95 -8.82 -13.06 -8.61
CA SER A 95 -8.62 -14.36 -9.21
C SER A 95 -7.14 -14.61 -9.57
N MET A 96 -6.88 -15.76 -10.16
CA MET A 96 -5.59 -16.10 -10.77
C MET A 96 -5.77 -16.17 -12.28
N ALA A 97 -4.87 -15.54 -13.04
CA ALA A 97 -4.78 -15.69 -14.49
C ALA A 97 -3.57 -16.53 -14.87
N LYS A 98 -3.67 -17.26 -15.99
CA LYS A 98 -2.57 -17.94 -16.65
C LYS A 98 -2.32 -17.29 -17.99
N GLU A 99 -1.08 -16.92 -18.25
CA GLU A 99 -0.67 -16.28 -19.49
C GLU A 99 0.72 -16.80 -19.93
N SER A 100 1.08 -16.62 -21.20
CA SER A 100 2.46 -16.91 -21.60
C SER A 100 3.44 -15.97 -20.94
N THR A 101 4.61 -16.47 -20.51
CA THR A 101 5.65 -15.62 -19.89
C THR A 101 6.11 -14.50 -20.83
N ALA A 102 6.05 -14.71 -22.15
CA ALA A 102 6.37 -13.66 -23.13
C ALA A 102 5.39 -12.48 -23.05
N LEU A 103 4.09 -12.74 -22.90
CA LEU A 103 3.07 -11.70 -22.76
C LEU A 103 3.20 -10.98 -21.42
N PHE A 104 3.37 -11.74 -20.34
CA PHE A 104 3.65 -11.19 -19.02
C PHE A 104 4.85 -10.25 -19.06
N ALA A 105 5.98 -10.69 -19.67
CA ALA A 105 7.19 -9.88 -19.81
C ALA A 105 6.96 -8.60 -20.63
N GLN A 106 6.17 -8.67 -21.69
CA GLN A 106 5.87 -7.49 -22.52
C GLN A 106 5.21 -6.37 -21.71
N THR A 107 4.26 -6.71 -20.85
CA THR A 107 3.60 -5.73 -19.96
C THR A 107 4.61 -4.98 -19.07
N TYR A 108 5.60 -5.67 -18.54
CA TYR A 108 6.61 -5.06 -17.67
C TYR A 108 7.71 -4.33 -18.44
N ILE A 109 8.00 -4.75 -19.68
CA ILE A 109 8.91 -4.02 -20.59
C ILE A 109 8.29 -2.66 -20.98
N GLU A 110 7.01 -2.64 -21.32
CA GLU A 110 6.29 -1.40 -21.67
C GLU A 110 6.25 -0.39 -20.50
N ASP A 111 6.23 -0.88 -19.27
CA ASP A 111 6.24 -0.07 -18.04
C ASP A 111 7.65 0.25 -17.51
N ASP A 112 8.71 -0.17 -18.22
CA ASP A 112 10.12 -0.05 -17.79
C ASP A 112 10.35 -0.61 -16.36
N ALA A 113 9.65 -1.70 -16.03
CA ALA A 113 9.69 -2.32 -14.72
C ALA A 113 10.49 -3.64 -14.76
N PRO A 114 11.63 -3.73 -14.06
CA PRO A 114 12.43 -4.94 -14.03
C PRO A 114 11.71 -6.10 -13.34
N VAL A 115 11.98 -7.31 -13.83
CA VAL A 115 11.46 -8.56 -13.24
C VAL A 115 12.63 -9.50 -12.96
N THR A 116 12.71 -9.97 -11.73
CA THR A 116 13.69 -10.96 -11.28
C THR A 116 13.03 -12.33 -11.17
N ALA A 117 13.68 -13.36 -11.68
CA ALA A 117 13.27 -14.75 -11.57
C ALA A 117 14.18 -15.50 -10.59
N GLN A 118 13.59 -16.16 -9.60
CA GLN A 118 14.25 -17.07 -8.66
C GLN A 118 13.85 -18.50 -8.98
N VAL A 119 14.75 -19.26 -9.58
CA VAL A 119 14.53 -20.68 -9.90
C VAL A 119 14.55 -21.50 -8.60
N LEU A 120 13.49 -22.29 -8.39
CA LEU A 120 13.33 -23.09 -7.18
C LEU A 120 13.94 -24.48 -7.34
N ASP A 121 14.58 -24.96 -6.26
CA ASP A 121 15.14 -26.33 -6.18
C ASP A 121 14.04 -27.33 -5.85
N LEU A 122 13.20 -27.61 -6.84
CA LEU A 122 12.13 -28.59 -6.74
C LEU A 122 12.53 -29.88 -7.46
N THR A 123 12.16 -31.01 -6.89
CA THR A 123 12.24 -32.29 -7.59
C THR A 123 11.27 -32.30 -8.78
N PRO A 124 11.47 -33.16 -9.80
CA PRO A 124 10.53 -33.27 -10.92
C PRO A 124 9.09 -33.60 -10.50
N ALA A 125 8.91 -34.34 -9.41
CA ALA A 125 7.59 -34.63 -8.85
C ALA A 125 6.93 -33.39 -8.25
N GLU A 126 7.68 -32.63 -7.43
CA GLU A 126 7.20 -31.38 -6.82
C GLU A 126 6.87 -30.34 -7.88
N ALA A 127 7.72 -30.16 -8.91
CA ALA A 127 7.48 -29.22 -10.00
C ALA A 127 6.18 -29.54 -10.77
N ARG A 128 5.95 -30.84 -11.06
CA ARG A 128 4.69 -31.30 -11.69
C ARG A 128 3.48 -31.07 -10.78
N ASP A 129 3.63 -31.27 -9.48
CA ASP A 129 2.54 -31.08 -8.53
C ASP A 129 2.20 -29.61 -8.32
N VAL A 130 3.20 -28.71 -8.36
CA VAL A 130 2.98 -27.26 -8.41
C VAL A 130 2.20 -26.87 -9.65
N GLN A 131 2.64 -27.32 -10.84
CA GLN A 131 1.92 -27.05 -12.08
C GLN A 131 0.48 -27.57 -12.05
N ARG A 132 0.29 -28.83 -11.58
CA ARG A 132 -1.03 -29.44 -11.45
C ARG A 132 -1.93 -28.65 -10.50
N ALA A 133 -1.40 -28.23 -9.34
CA ALA A 133 -2.15 -27.45 -8.37
C ALA A 133 -2.58 -26.08 -8.93
N LEU A 134 -1.70 -25.42 -9.69
CA LEU A 134 -1.99 -24.14 -10.34
C LEU A 134 -3.03 -24.31 -11.47
N ASN A 135 -2.87 -25.33 -12.33
CA ASN A 135 -3.84 -25.61 -13.38
C ASN A 135 -5.22 -26.00 -12.83
N ALA A 136 -5.27 -26.76 -11.73
CA ALA A 136 -6.53 -27.10 -11.07
C ALA A 136 -7.33 -25.86 -10.63
N ILE A 137 -6.65 -24.80 -10.13
CA ILE A 137 -7.32 -23.54 -9.80
C ILE A 137 -7.95 -22.90 -11.05
N ILE A 138 -7.25 -22.92 -12.19
CA ILE A 138 -7.79 -22.38 -13.44
C ILE A 138 -8.99 -23.20 -13.92
N GLU A 139 -8.86 -24.55 -13.94
CA GLU A 139 -9.91 -25.45 -14.43
C GLU A 139 -11.17 -25.41 -13.56
N GLU A 140 -11.00 -25.36 -12.24
CA GLU A 140 -12.12 -25.32 -11.29
C GLU A 140 -12.92 -24.01 -11.36
N HIS A 141 -12.26 -22.89 -11.66
CA HIS A 141 -12.83 -21.55 -11.60
C HIS A 141 -12.93 -20.86 -12.97
N HIS A 142 -12.82 -21.63 -14.05
CA HIS A 142 -12.93 -21.09 -15.40
C HIS A 142 -14.39 -20.73 -15.74
N THR A 143 -14.67 -19.45 -16.03
CA THR A 143 -16.03 -19.01 -16.36
C THR A 143 -16.17 -18.36 -17.73
N GLU A 144 -15.13 -17.72 -18.25
CA GLU A 144 -15.23 -16.94 -19.49
C GLU A 144 -13.92 -16.88 -20.24
N VAL A 145 -14.00 -17.09 -21.56
CA VAL A 145 -12.88 -16.82 -22.48
C VAL A 145 -13.07 -15.43 -23.06
N ARG A 146 -12.11 -14.54 -22.84
CA ARG A 146 -12.10 -13.20 -23.45
C ARG A 146 -11.00 -13.08 -24.48
N GLU A 147 -11.35 -12.58 -25.65
CA GLU A 147 -10.39 -12.27 -26.71
C GLU A 147 -10.07 -10.76 -26.68
N TYR A 148 -8.78 -10.46 -26.69
CA TYR A 148 -8.25 -9.10 -26.79
C TYR A 148 -7.40 -8.99 -28.06
N LEU A 149 -7.46 -7.85 -28.73
CA LEU A 149 -6.52 -7.51 -29.79
C LEU A 149 -5.42 -6.67 -29.15
N VAL A 150 -4.19 -7.17 -29.17
CA VAL A 150 -3.01 -6.49 -28.62
C VAL A 150 -2.08 -6.08 -29.75
N PRO A 151 -1.53 -4.84 -29.74
CA PRO A 151 -0.54 -4.43 -30.74
C PRO A 151 0.69 -5.35 -30.69
N ASN A 152 1.16 -5.80 -31.84
CA ASN A 152 2.39 -6.57 -31.95
C ASN A 152 3.58 -5.72 -32.43
N LEU A 153 4.80 -6.24 -32.23
CA LEU A 153 6.05 -5.56 -32.58
C LEU A 153 6.21 -5.26 -34.08
N SER A 154 5.40 -5.89 -34.95
CA SER A 154 5.40 -5.67 -36.40
C SER A 154 4.40 -4.61 -36.87
N GLY A 155 3.69 -3.94 -35.94
CA GLY A 155 2.69 -2.91 -36.24
C GLY A 155 1.31 -3.48 -36.57
N GLY A 156 1.10 -4.80 -36.39
CA GLY A 156 -0.20 -5.47 -36.48
C GLY A 156 -0.86 -5.65 -35.11
N GLN A 157 -1.88 -6.46 -35.09
CA GLN A 157 -2.57 -6.87 -33.85
C GLN A 157 -2.58 -8.39 -33.75
N ASP A 158 -2.17 -8.90 -32.59
CA ASP A 158 -2.31 -10.30 -32.24
C ASP A 158 -3.58 -10.51 -31.45
N ARG A 159 -4.21 -11.68 -31.64
CA ARG A 159 -5.38 -12.08 -30.85
C ARG A 159 -4.89 -12.78 -29.58
N LEU A 160 -5.14 -12.14 -28.46
CA LEU A 160 -4.88 -12.69 -27.14
C LEU A 160 -6.16 -13.30 -26.59
N THR A 161 -6.13 -14.58 -26.28
CA THR A 161 -7.21 -15.27 -25.60
C THR A 161 -6.86 -15.36 -24.11
N LEU A 162 -7.63 -14.71 -23.27
CA LEU A 162 -7.52 -14.83 -21.81
C LEU A 162 -8.68 -15.68 -21.29
N GLU A 163 -8.33 -16.74 -20.59
CA GLU A 163 -9.27 -17.50 -19.77
C GLU A 163 -9.43 -16.76 -18.44
N MET A 164 -10.61 -16.12 -18.25
CA MET A 164 -10.91 -15.39 -17.04
C MET A 164 -11.52 -16.33 -16.02
N PRO A 165 -10.81 -16.66 -14.95
CA PRO A 165 -11.38 -17.46 -13.87
C PRO A 165 -12.43 -16.67 -13.11
N GLU A 166 -13.34 -17.37 -12.47
CA GLU A 166 -14.26 -16.79 -11.49
C GLU A 166 -13.48 -16.14 -10.34
N TRP A 167 -14.07 -15.13 -9.70
CA TRP A 167 -13.45 -14.48 -8.55
C TRP A 167 -13.32 -15.47 -7.38
N THR A 168 -12.09 -15.84 -7.05
CA THR A 168 -11.83 -17.03 -6.23
C THR A 168 -11.51 -16.72 -4.78
N TYR A 169 -11.03 -15.52 -4.48
CA TYR A 169 -10.64 -15.19 -3.11
C TYR A 169 -10.85 -13.71 -2.79
N ARG A 170 -11.12 -13.46 -1.49
CA ARG A 170 -11.22 -12.11 -0.93
C ARG A 170 -9.82 -11.56 -0.71
N TYR A 171 -9.49 -10.50 -1.44
CA TYR A 171 -8.17 -9.89 -1.36
C TYR A 171 -7.94 -9.19 -0.03
N ASN A 172 -6.79 -9.43 0.56
CA ASN A 172 -6.29 -8.71 1.72
C ASN A 172 -4.83 -8.32 1.48
N PHE A 173 -4.56 -7.02 1.42
CA PHE A 173 -3.24 -6.51 1.04
C PHE A 173 -2.10 -6.94 1.97
N LEU A 174 -2.36 -7.35 3.21
CA LEU A 174 -1.35 -7.86 4.15
C LEU A 174 -1.29 -9.37 4.23
N TYR A 175 -2.44 -10.05 4.11
CA TYR A 175 -2.54 -11.46 4.50
C TYR A 175 -2.95 -12.40 3.37
N ASP A 176 -3.56 -11.89 2.30
CA ASP A 176 -4.04 -12.70 1.20
C ASP A 176 -3.93 -11.92 -0.14
N ASN A 177 -2.72 -11.85 -0.68
CA ASN A 177 -2.39 -11.09 -1.87
C ASN A 177 -1.61 -11.93 -2.89
N CYS A 178 -1.17 -11.32 -3.99
CA CYS A 178 -0.42 -11.99 -5.05
C CYS A 178 0.84 -12.71 -4.53
N THR A 179 1.54 -12.11 -3.58
CA THR A 179 2.78 -12.68 -3.03
C THR A 179 2.48 -13.84 -2.09
N THR A 180 1.57 -13.66 -1.14
CA THR A 180 1.22 -14.71 -0.16
C THR A 180 0.63 -15.94 -0.84
N ARG A 181 -0.23 -15.75 -1.87
CA ARG A 181 -0.82 -16.84 -2.65
C ARG A 181 0.19 -17.62 -3.46
N ALA A 182 1.11 -16.94 -4.14
CA ALA A 182 2.18 -17.60 -4.88
C ALA A 182 3.07 -18.45 -3.97
N ILE A 183 3.41 -17.93 -2.80
CA ILE A 183 4.19 -18.63 -1.78
C ILE A 183 3.43 -19.84 -1.24
N GLU A 184 2.16 -19.67 -0.87
CA GLU A 184 1.32 -20.72 -0.31
C GLU A 184 1.16 -21.90 -1.28
N ALA A 185 1.05 -21.63 -2.60
CA ALA A 185 0.94 -22.68 -3.61
C ALA A 185 2.17 -23.61 -3.59
N VAL A 186 3.38 -23.05 -3.49
CA VAL A 186 4.61 -23.83 -3.41
C VAL A 186 4.73 -24.55 -2.05
N GLU A 187 4.48 -23.85 -0.96
CA GLU A 187 4.56 -24.42 0.40
C GLU A 187 3.61 -25.61 0.59
N LYS A 188 2.39 -25.52 0.03
CA LYS A 188 1.40 -26.58 0.10
C LYS A 188 1.92 -27.87 -0.58
N VAL A 189 2.56 -27.76 -1.73
CA VAL A 189 3.15 -28.90 -2.43
C VAL A 189 4.31 -29.48 -1.64
N LEU A 190 5.23 -28.65 -1.15
CA LEU A 190 6.34 -29.14 -0.31
C LEU A 190 5.83 -29.90 0.92
N LYS A 191 4.79 -29.41 1.58
CA LYS A 191 4.16 -30.09 2.72
C LYS A 191 3.55 -31.45 2.32
N GLN A 192 2.97 -31.58 1.14
CA GLN A 192 2.46 -32.85 0.63
C GLN A 192 3.58 -33.89 0.41
N HIS A 193 4.77 -33.43 0.08
CA HIS A 193 5.99 -34.26 -0.03
C HIS A 193 6.72 -34.47 1.31
N GLY A 194 6.13 -34.04 2.43
CA GLY A 194 6.73 -34.19 3.77
C GLY A 194 7.87 -33.21 4.04
N GLU A 195 7.97 -32.16 3.24
CA GLU A 195 8.97 -31.11 3.34
C GLU A 195 8.40 -29.83 3.97
N ARG A 196 9.30 -28.98 4.46
CA ARG A 196 8.92 -27.68 5.02
C ARG A 196 9.95 -26.60 4.72
N LEU A 197 9.50 -25.37 4.55
CA LEU A 197 10.37 -24.21 4.47
C LEU A 197 10.94 -23.87 5.87
N VAL A 198 12.24 -23.61 5.90
CA VAL A 198 12.95 -23.13 7.06
C VAL A 198 13.66 -21.85 6.67
N PHE A 199 13.39 -20.78 7.41
CA PHE A 199 14.07 -19.51 7.22
C PHE A 199 15.24 -19.41 8.22
N PRO A 200 16.50 -19.66 7.77
CA PRO A 200 17.63 -19.53 8.66
C PRO A 200 17.80 -18.09 9.08
N ASN A 201 17.80 -17.88 10.37
CA ASN A 201 18.20 -16.65 11.06
C ASN A 201 18.14 -15.37 10.22
N LEU A 202 16.98 -14.78 10.12
CA LEU A 202 16.87 -13.34 9.87
C LEU A 202 17.44 -12.64 11.11
N LYS A 203 18.78 -12.72 11.27
CA LYS A 203 19.51 -12.03 12.34
C LYS A 203 19.66 -10.57 11.95
N GLY A 204 19.34 -9.66 12.86
CA GLY A 204 19.59 -8.25 12.75
C GLY A 204 18.33 -7.38 12.81
N ASP A 205 18.45 -6.12 12.44
CA ASP A 205 17.44 -5.08 12.57
C ASP A 205 16.11 -5.34 11.84
N ARG A 206 16.08 -6.28 10.90
CA ARG A 206 14.85 -6.67 10.19
C ARG A 206 13.77 -7.29 11.07
N GLN A 207 14.13 -7.90 12.21
CA GLN A 207 13.16 -8.44 13.17
C GLN A 207 12.41 -7.35 13.95
N LYS A 208 12.91 -6.11 13.90
CA LYS A 208 12.29 -4.95 14.56
C LYS A 208 11.45 -4.10 13.63
N LEU A 209 11.37 -4.46 12.34
CA LEU A 209 10.52 -3.74 11.41
C LEU A 209 9.04 -4.04 11.68
N THR A 210 8.21 -3.02 11.57
CA THR A 210 6.75 -3.16 11.55
C THR A 210 6.26 -3.23 10.10
N GLN A 211 5.04 -3.76 9.88
CA GLN A 211 4.45 -3.74 8.54
C GLN A 211 4.35 -2.31 7.97
N ARG A 212 4.04 -1.32 8.83
CA ARG A 212 4.01 0.09 8.42
C ARG A 212 5.37 0.56 7.90
N GLN A 213 6.46 0.25 8.60
CA GLN A 213 7.81 0.62 8.16
C GLN A 213 8.17 -0.03 6.82
N MET A 214 7.79 -1.30 6.63
CA MET A 214 7.97 -1.99 5.36
C MET A 214 7.20 -1.32 4.22
N ILE A 215 5.96 -0.89 4.48
CA ILE A 215 5.12 -0.16 3.53
C ILE A 215 5.76 1.19 3.16
N HIS A 216 6.27 1.94 4.14
CA HIS A 216 6.87 3.25 3.93
C HIS A 216 8.11 3.21 3.02
N GLU A 217 8.88 2.09 2.98
CA GLU A 217 10.01 1.97 2.05
C GLU A 217 9.58 2.16 0.58
N PHE A 218 8.34 1.83 0.25
CA PHE A 218 7.80 1.92 -1.11
C PHE A 218 7.03 3.22 -1.39
N THR A 219 6.65 3.97 -0.36
CA THR A 219 5.78 5.15 -0.49
C THR A 219 6.50 6.46 -0.28
N VAL A 220 7.79 6.44 0.11
CA VAL A 220 8.61 7.63 0.39
C VAL A 220 8.64 8.66 -0.76
N GLN A 221 8.53 8.21 -2.02
CA GLN A 221 8.47 9.07 -3.19
C GLN A 221 7.09 9.69 -3.44
N SER A 222 6.05 9.23 -2.71
CA SER A 222 4.66 9.64 -2.83
C SER A 222 4.08 10.12 -1.49
N PRO A 223 4.56 11.25 -0.91
CA PRO A 223 4.26 11.65 0.48
C PRO A 223 2.77 11.84 0.78
N TRP A 224 1.96 12.25 -0.20
CA TRP A 224 0.51 12.37 -0.03
C TRP A 224 -0.20 11.02 0.02
N TYR A 225 0.28 10.07 -0.78
CA TYR A 225 -0.22 8.70 -0.74
C TYR A 225 0.15 8.03 0.59
N GLU A 226 1.41 8.14 1.02
CA GLU A 226 1.88 7.66 2.32
C GLU A 226 1.05 8.24 3.47
N PHE A 227 0.82 9.56 3.46
CA PHE A 227 -0.02 10.22 4.45
C PHE A 227 -1.45 9.68 4.45
N GLY A 228 -2.05 9.49 3.25
CA GLY A 228 -3.38 8.90 3.10
C GLY A 228 -3.47 7.48 3.69
N GLN A 229 -2.47 6.64 3.41
CA GLN A 229 -2.38 5.30 4.01
C GLN A 229 -2.24 5.36 5.53
N ASP A 230 -1.39 6.25 6.05
CA ASP A 230 -1.19 6.42 7.49
C ASP A 230 -2.45 6.83 8.22
N LEU A 231 -3.34 7.57 7.57
CA LEU A 231 -4.66 7.88 8.13
C LEU A 231 -5.56 6.64 8.24
N LEU A 232 -5.46 5.72 7.28
CA LEU A 232 -6.32 4.53 7.23
C LEU A 232 -5.82 3.40 8.12
N LEU A 233 -4.49 3.21 8.21
CA LEU A 233 -3.87 2.10 8.91
C LEU A 233 -3.87 2.33 10.44
N GLY A 234 -4.46 1.40 11.16
CA GLY A 234 -4.49 1.36 12.62
C GLY A 234 -3.23 0.76 13.25
N PRO A 235 -3.25 0.46 14.58
CA PRO A 235 -2.12 -0.05 15.32
C PRO A 235 -1.74 -1.51 14.99
N GLU A 236 -2.56 -2.25 14.25
CA GLU A 236 -2.27 -3.63 13.86
C GLU A 236 -0.94 -3.73 13.09
N VAL A 237 -0.69 -2.76 12.20
CA VAL A 237 0.53 -2.72 11.37
C VAL A 237 1.76 -2.14 12.09
N ASP A 238 1.60 -1.68 13.33
CA ASP A 238 2.67 -1.09 14.15
C ASP A 238 3.35 -2.10 15.08
N ARG A 239 2.90 -3.36 15.06
CA ARG A 239 3.49 -4.42 15.86
C ARG A 239 4.81 -4.86 15.24
N GLU A 240 5.84 -5.00 16.06
CA GLU A 240 7.08 -5.65 15.66
C GLU A 240 6.82 -7.14 15.41
N PHE A 241 7.50 -7.70 14.41
CA PHE A 241 7.39 -9.12 14.10
C PHE A 241 8.07 -9.97 15.17
N ALA A 242 7.33 -10.91 15.75
CA ALA A 242 7.92 -12.01 16.49
C ALA A 242 8.57 -13.01 15.52
N ARG A 243 9.43 -13.89 16.03
CA ARG A 243 10.13 -14.89 15.20
C ARG A 243 9.17 -15.82 14.45
N GLU A 244 8.08 -16.19 15.10
CA GLU A 244 6.99 -17.02 14.54
C GLU A 244 6.18 -16.28 13.45
N ASP A 245 6.26 -14.96 13.42
CA ASP A 245 5.54 -14.12 12.47
C ASP A 245 6.37 -13.80 11.20
N LEU A 246 7.62 -14.26 11.11
CA LEU A 246 8.49 -14.02 9.96
C LEU A 246 7.83 -14.35 8.60
N PRO A 247 7.06 -15.44 8.46
CA PRO A 247 6.32 -15.70 7.22
C PRO A 247 5.37 -14.57 6.82
N LYS A 248 4.85 -13.81 7.79
CA LYS A 248 3.97 -12.65 7.51
C LYS A 248 4.71 -11.46 6.86
N MET A 249 6.04 -11.43 6.90
CA MET A 249 6.85 -10.45 6.15
C MET A 249 6.80 -10.67 4.64
N ASN A 250 6.37 -11.86 4.19
CA ASN A 250 6.25 -12.23 2.79
C ASN A 250 5.08 -11.55 2.06
N PHE A 251 4.38 -10.58 2.66
CA PHE A 251 3.27 -9.89 1.99
C PHE A 251 3.73 -8.91 0.91
N LEU A 252 4.99 -8.49 0.94
CA LEU A 252 5.58 -7.60 -0.06
C LEU A 252 6.54 -8.37 -0.99
N PRO A 253 6.45 -8.19 -2.32
CA PRO A 253 7.23 -8.94 -3.30
C PRO A 253 8.74 -8.92 -3.05
N ILE A 254 9.33 -7.75 -2.83
CA ILE A 254 10.78 -7.60 -2.59
C ILE A 254 11.22 -8.25 -1.28
N TYR A 255 10.37 -8.21 -0.25
CA TYR A 255 10.67 -8.88 1.02
C TYR A 255 10.59 -10.40 0.88
N ALA A 256 9.56 -10.89 0.16
CA ALA A 256 9.42 -12.31 -0.17
C ALA A 256 10.62 -12.82 -0.97
N GLN A 257 11.06 -12.10 -2.01
CA GLN A 257 12.25 -12.40 -2.80
C GLN A 257 13.49 -12.57 -1.90
N LYS A 258 13.76 -11.58 -1.03
CA LYS A 258 14.91 -11.61 -0.10
C LYS A 258 14.84 -12.76 0.90
N MET A 259 13.64 -13.07 1.40
CA MET A 259 13.43 -14.18 2.32
C MET A 259 13.63 -15.53 1.62
N TRP A 260 13.08 -15.71 0.43
CA TRP A 260 13.19 -16.94 -0.33
C TRP A 260 14.61 -17.21 -0.81
N GLN A 261 15.38 -16.18 -1.13
CA GLN A 261 16.80 -16.31 -1.45
C GLN A 261 17.60 -16.97 -0.31
N SER A 262 17.19 -16.77 0.94
CA SER A 262 17.84 -17.37 2.11
C SER A 262 17.14 -18.62 2.64
N ALA A 263 15.95 -18.95 2.13
CA ALA A 263 15.15 -20.06 2.58
C ALA A 263 15.79 -21.41 2.29
N LYS A 264 15.55 -22.38 3.17
CA LYS A 264 15.94 -23.78 3.02
C LYS A 264 14.70 -24.65 3.02
N VAL A 265 14.75 -25.72 2.27
CA VAL A 265 13.76 -26.80 2.32
C VAL A 265 14.34 -27.90 3.21
N GLN A 266 13.60 -28.27 4.25
CA GLN A 266 13.95 -29.39 5.13
C GLN A 266 13.11 -30.60 4.73
N GLY A 267 13.80 -31.67 4.32
CA GLY A 267 13.19 -32.97 4.03
C GLY A 267 12.78 -33.74 5.28
N ALA A 268 12.02 -34.80 5.10
CA ALA A 268 11.61 -35.72 6.16
C ALA A 268 12.79 -36.38 6.88
N ASP A 269 13.93 -36.53 6.19
CA ASP A 269 15.20 -37.04 6.74
C ASP A 269 15.98 -35.97 7.52
N GLY A 270 15.45 -34.75 7.64
CA GLY A 270 16.07 -33.63 8.33
C GLY A 270 17.15 -32.89 7.52
N LYS A 271 17.48 -33.34 6.29
CA LYS A 271 18.45 -32.65 5.45
C LYS A 271 17.90 -31.33 4.94
N LEU A 272 18.79 -30.37 4.75
CA LEU A 272 18.49 -29.04 4.26
C LEU A 272 19.06 -28.84 2.86
N ARG A 273 18.21 -28.39 1.92
CA ARG A 273 18.62 -27.88 0.60
C ARG A 273 18.24 -26.42 0.46
N SER A 274 18.90 -25.68 -0.42
CA SER A 274 18.51 -24.29 -0.70
C SER A 274 17.18 -24.29 -1.46
N LEU A 275 16.26 -23.38 -1.13
CA LEU A 275 15.02 -23.24 -1.90
C LEU A 275 15.31 -22.65 -3.29
N VAL A 276 16.19 -21.65 -3.37
CA VAL A 276 16.54 -20.97 -4.62
C VAL A 276 17.90 -21.47 -5.12
N VAL A 277 17.94 -21.94 -6.37
CA VAL A 277 19.17 -22.39 -7.06
C VAL A 277 19.86 -21.24 -7.78
N VAL A 278 19.07 -20.46 -8.52
CA VAL A 278 19.55 -19.38 -9.37
C VAL A 278 18.59 -18.18 -9.26
N GLU A 279 19.16 -17.01 -9.13
CA GLU A 279 18.44 -15.75 -9.30
C GLU A 279 19.00 -15.02 -10.51
N SER A 280 18.13 -14.62 -11.43
CA SER A 280 18.52 -13.93 -12.64
C SER A 280 17.45 -12.92 -13.08
N PRO A 281 17.84 -11.83 -13.76
CA PRO A 281 16.86 -10.94 -14.35
C PRO A 281 16.13 -11.60 -15.51
N LEU A 282 14.81 -11.66 -15.46
CA LEU A 282 13.96 -11.96 -16.60
C LEU A 282 13.83 -10.71 -17.49
N ILE A 283 13.64 -9.55 -16.86
CA ILE A 283 13.68 -8.24 -17.49
C ILE A 283 14.73 -7.42 -16.75
N PRO A 284 15.84 -7.04 -17.41
CA PRO A 284 16.90 -6.28 -16.77
C PRO A 284 16.46 -4.86 -16.45
N PHE A 285 17.13 -4.27 -15.47
CA PHE A 285 16.97 -2.86 -15.11
C PHE A 285 17.49 -1.98 -16.27
N THR A 286 16.64 -1.10 -16.82
CA THR A 286 17.03 -0.27 -17.96
C THR A 286 17.38 1.17 -17.56
N THR A 287 16.59 1.83 -16.78
CA THR A 287 16.91 3.16 -16.22
C THR A 287 15.96 3.52 -15.08
N SER A 288 16.47 4.06 -13.98
CA SER A 288 15.61 4.64 -12.95
C SER A 288 15.13 6.02 -13.42
N SER A 289 13.87 6.15 -13.78
CA SER A 289 13.23 7.45 -13.87
C SER A 289 13.09 8.01 -12.45
N HIS A 290 13.95 8.95 -12.08
CA HIS A 290 13.81 9.66 -10.81
C HIS A 290 12.58 10.57 -10.89
N GLN A 291 11.50 10.20 -10.25
CA GLN A 291 10.40 11.12 -10.02
C GLN A 291 10.90 12.24 -9.09
N VAL A 292 10.78 13.47 -9.55
CA VAL A 292 11.07 14.63 -8.69
C VAL A 292 9.93 14.74 -7.68
N ALA A 293 10.23 14.48 -6.43
CA ALA A 293 9.25 14.59 -5.35
C ALA A 293 8.69 16.04 -5.29
N SER A 294 7.36 16.17 -5.18
CA SER A 294 6.72 17.47 -5.01
C SER A 294 7.22 18.15 -3.73
N PRO A 295 7.64 19.44 -3.78
CA PRO A 295 8.04 20.16 -2.58
C PRO A 295 6.88 20.40 -1.60
N LEU A 296 5.63 20.35 -2.09
CA LEU A 296 4.42 20.49 -1.28
C LEU A 296 4.01 19.14 -0.65
N THR A 297 4.76 18.70 0.35
CA THR A 297 4.43 17.51 1.13
C THR A 297 3.34 17.81 2.17
N PRO A 298 2.58 16.79 2.68
CA PRO A 298 1.61 16.98 3.77
C PRO A 298 2.20 17.71 4.96
N LYS A 299 3.43 17.39 5.32
CA LYS A 299 4.16 18.03 6.42
C LYS A 299 4.33 19.53 6.19
N VAL A 300 4.81 19.94 5.02
CA VAL A 300 4.99 21.36 4.68
C VAL A 300 3.66 22.10 4.69
N VAL A 301 2.63 21.52 4.06
CA VAL A 301 1.30 22.13 3.97
C VAL A 301 0.67 22.33 5.36
N PHE A 302 0.72 21.34 6.24
CA PHE A 302 0.06 21.42 7.54
C PHE A 302 0.83 22.28 8.54
N TRP A 303 2.17 22.36 8.46
CA TRP A 303 2.93 23.36 9.21
C TRP A 303 2.62 24.79 8.73
N GLY A 304 2.48 25.01 7.41
CA GLY A 304 2.01 26.28 6.86
C GLY A 304 0.61 26.64 7.34
N LEU A 305 -0.30 25.66 7.42
CA LEU A 305 -1.65 25.85 7.96
C LEU A 305 -1.63 26.23 9.45
N LEU A 306 -0.73 25.63 10.24
CA LEU A 306 -0.54 26.00 11.64
C LEU A 306 -0.03 27.44 11.76
N CYS A 307 0.94 27.85 10.95
CA CYS A 307 1.41 29.24 10.93
C CYS A 307 0.25 30.22 10.62
N LEU A 308 -0.59 29.89 9.63
CA LEU A 308 -1.79 30.68 9.34
C LEU A 308 -2.75 30.73 10.55
N ALA A 309 -3.02 29.59 11.20
CA ALA A 309 -3.86 29.53 12.39
C ALA A 309 -3.32 30.40 13.54
N VAL A 310 -2.00 30.41 13.74
CA VAL A 310 -1.35 31.28 14.74
C VAL A 310 -1.55 32.76 14.39
N LEU A 311 -1.30 33.15 13.14
CA LEU A 311 -1.51 34.53 12.68
C LEU A 311 -2.95 35.00 12.87
N LEU A 312 -3.92 34.18 12.48
CA LEU A 312 -5.35 34.45 12.64
C LEU A 312 -5.70 34.57 14.14
N THR A 313 -5.16 33.67 14.97
CA THR A 313 -5.41 33.74 16.44
C THR A 313 -4.84 35.00 17.07
N VAL A 314 -3.61 35.37 16.74
CA VAL A 314 -2.98 36.59 17.24
C VAL A 314 -3.77 37.83 16.79
N GLY A 315 -4.17 37.89 15.52
CA GLY A 315 -5.00 38.97 15.00
C GLY A 315 -6.36 39.06 15.71
N GLU A 316 -7.03 37.92 15.91
CA GLU A 316 -8.30 37.83 16.67
C GLU A 316 -8.13 38.36 18.10
N GLN A 317 -7.13 37.90 18.85
CA GLN A 317 -6.91 38.30 20.23
C GLN A 317 -6.64 39.81 20.33
N ARG A 318 -5.81 40.36 19.43
CA ARG A 318 -5.56 41.81 19.39
C ARG A 318 -6.80 42.60 18.99
N SER A 319 -7.70 42.04 18.22
CA SER A 319 -8.95 42.69 17.80
C SER A 319 -10.01 42.71 18.90
N LEU A 320 -9.95 41.81 19.88
CA LEU A 320 -10.89 41.80 21.02
C LEU A 320 -10.81 43.08 21.87
N ASP A 321 -9.65 43.75 21.86
CA ASP A 321 -9.40 44.99 22.64
C ASP A 321 -9.61 46.26 21.79
N ARG A 322 -10.01 46.15 20.50
CA ARG A 322 -10.13 47.26 19.53
C ARG A 322 -11.59 47.60 19.18
N THR A 323 -11.75 48.62 18.32
CA THR A 323 -13.04 49.10 17.84
C THR A 323 -13.85 48.06 17.08
N VAL A 324 -15.20 48.19 17.11
CA VAL A 324 -16.18 47.23 16.55
C VAL A 324 -15.94 46.83 15.07
N VAL A 325 -15.45 47.75 14.22
CA VAL A 325 -15.26 47.48 12.78
C VAL A 325 -14.10 46.52 12.53
N THR A 326 -12.98 46.72 13.21
CA THR A 326 -11.79 45.84 13.06
C THR A 326 -12.08 44.41 13.57
N CYS A 327 -12.89 44.30 14.65
CA CYS A 327 -13.34 43.04 15.21
C CYS A 327 -14.19 42.23 14.20
N ARG A 328 -15.06 42.88 13.41
CA ARG A 328 -15.96 42.17 12.46
C ARG A 328 -15.19 41.49 11.34
N ALA A 329 -14.19 42.16 10.74
CA ALA A 329 -13.38 41.56 9.66
C ALA A 329 -12.61 40.33 10.14
N TRP A 330 -11.94 40.39 11.28
CA TRP A 330 -11.23 39.24 11.84
C TRP A 330 -12.17 38.10 12.22
N ARG A 331 -13.35 38.39 12.74
CA ARG A 331 -14.37 37.35 13.04
C ARG A 331 -14.79 36.57 11.81
N ILE A 332 -14.92 37.23 10.65
CA ILE A 332 -15.25 36.57 9.39
C ILE A 332 -14.11 35.63 8.97
N TRP A 333 -12.87 36.13 8.91
CA TRP A 333 -11.73 35.30 8.48
C TRP A 333 -11.48 34.11 9.40
N VAL A 334 -11.48 34.35 10.70
CA VAL A 334 -11.31 33.31 11.70
C VAL A 334 -12.47 32.32 11.70
N GLY A 335 -13.71 32.79 11.60
CA GLY A 335 -14.89 31.94 11.53
C GLY A 335 -14.92 31.06 10.29
N THR A 336 -14.46 31.60 9.15
CA THR A 336 -14.32 30.83 7.91
C THR A 336 -13.24 29.74 8.07
N PHE A 337 -12.07 30.11 8.63
CA PHE A 337 -10.99 29.15 8.89
C PHE A 337 -11.45 28.04 9.84
N ASP A 338 -12.05 28.39 10.98
CA ASP A 338 -12.54 27.43 11.97
C ASP A 338 -13.58 26.48 11.34
N THR A 339 -14.54 27.04 10.59
CA THR A 339 -15.57 26.24 9.94
C THR A 339 -14.98 25.25 8.94
N LEU A 340 -14.09 25.72 8.05
CA LEU A 340 -13.42 24.85 7.08
C LEU A 340 -12.57 23.78 7.76
N PHE A 341 -11.82 24.14 8.80
CA PHE A 341 -11.00 23.20 9.55
C PHE A 341 -11.84 22.10 10.20
N PHE A 342 -12.92 22.44 10.91
CA PHE A 342 -13.79 21.45 11.55
C PHE A 342 -14.59 20.64 10.54
N VAL A 343 -15.03 21.23 9.41
CA VAL A 343 -15.70 20.48 8.35
C VAL A 343 -14.76 19.45 7.74
N LEU A 344 -13.57 19.85 7.30
CA LEU A 344 -12.63 18.96 6.64
C LEU A 344 -12.14 17.85 7.57
N THR A 345 -11.76 18.19 8.80
CA THR A 345 -11.33 17.18 9.79
C THR A 345 -12.49 16.28 10.23
N GLY A 346 -13.71 16.80 10.30
CA GLY A 346 -14.91 16.03 10.59
C GLY A 346 -15.28 15.07 9.45
N LEU A 347 -15.17 15.49 8.17
CA LEU A 347 -15.39 14.61 7.03
C LEU A 347 -14.38 13.46 6.98
N VAL A 348 -13.08 13.75 7.24
CA VAL A 348 -12.09 12.68 7.41
C VAL A 348 -12.50 11.74 8.54
N GLY A 349 -12.98 12.27 9.66
CA GLY A 349 -13.50 11.48 10.78
C GLY A 349 -14.68 10.59 10.41
N VAL A 350 -15.60 11.05 9.56
CA VAL A 350 -16.70 10.21 9.02
C VAL A 350 -16.11 9.05 8.23
N VAL A 351 -15.19 9.32 7.30
CA VAL A 351 -14.55 8.26 6.50
C VAL A 351 -13.86 7.24 7.41
N LEU A 352 -13.05 7.68 8.36
CA LEU A 352 -12.35 6.78 9.30
C LEU A 352 -13.34 5.96 10.15
N THR A 353 -14.44 6.57 10.62
CA THR A 353 -15.47 5.87 11.40
C THR A 353 -16.14 4.77 10.57
N LEU A 354 -16.47 5.08 9.30
CA LEU A 354 -17.05 4.10 8.39
C LEU A 354 -16.08 2.94 8.14
N LEU A 355 -14.80 3.24 7.96
CA LEU A 355 -13.78 2.21 7.73
C LEU A 355 -13.56 1.34 8.96
N VAL A 356 -13.42 1.92 10.13
CA VAL A 356 -13.30 1.18 11.39
C VAL A 356 -14.51 0.29 11.65
N GLY A 357 -15.72 0.74 11.28
CA GLY A 357 -16.96 0.00 11.52
C GLY A 357 -17.30 -1.06 10.46
N TRP A 358 -16.86 -0.89 9.21
CA TRP A 358 -17.32 -1.72 8.08
C TRP A 358 -16.22 -2.33 7.22
N SER A 359 -14.95 -1.95 7.40
CA SER A 359 -13.87 -2.58 6.65
C SER A 359 -13.59 -3.99 7.17
N GLU A 360 -13.40 -4.92 6.25
CA GLU A 360 -12.98 -6.30 6.53
C GLU A 360 -11.43 -6.41 6.67
N HIS A 361 -10.69 -5.33 6.45
CA HIS A 361 -9.25 -5.29 6.66
C HIS A 361 -8.90 -5.16 8.15
N PRO A 362 -8.24 -6.13 8.79
CA PRO A 362 -7.83 -6.03 10.19
C PRO A 362 -6.96 -4.81 10.49
N ALA A 363 -6.12 -4.44 9.52
CA ALA A 363 -5.23 -3.28 9.61
C ALA A 363 -5.94 -1.93 9.74
N VAL A 364 -7.26 -1.87 9.48
CA VAL A 364 -8.08 -0.64 9.51
C VAL A 364 -9.03 -0.62 10.71
N GLY A 365 -9.14 -1.74 11.47
CA GLY A 365 -10.16 -1.96 12.50
C GLY A 365 -10.17 -0.94 13.63
N THR A 366 -9.08 -0.74 14.35
CA THR A 366 -8.96 0.29 15.39
C THR A 366 -8.13 1.45 14.88
N ASN A 367 -8.56 2.70 15.12
CA ASN A 367 -7.79 3.85 14.69
C ASN A 367 -7.89 5.01 15.69
N TRP A 368 -6.80 5.27 16.40
CA TRP A 368 -6.70 6.33 17.39
C TRP A 368 -6.69 7.74 16.77
N LEU A 369 -6.52 7.88 15.45
CA LEU A 369 -6.69 9.16 14.76
C LEU A 369 -8.13 9.68 14.82
N LEU A 370 -9.11 8.87 15.20
CA LEU A 370 -10.48 9.33 15.48
C LEU A 370 -10.54 10.33 16.64
N THR A 371 -9.52 10.43 17.47
CA THR A 371 -9.39 11.49 18.49
C THR A 371 -9.09 12.85 17.86
N LEU A 372 -8.33 12.88 16.75
CA LEU A 372 -8.01 14.10 15.99
C LEU A 372 -9.06 14.39 14.91
N PHE A 373 -9.47 13.35 14.17
CA PHE A 373 -10.44 13.39 13.09
C PHE A 373 -11.74 12.74 13.57
N SER A 374 -12.66 13.51 14.11
CA SER A 374 -13.90 12.96 14.65
C SER A 374 -15.12 13.46 13.87
N PRO A 375 -16.10 12.60 13.54
CA PRO A 375 -17.36 13.03 12.95
C PRO A 375 -18.13 14.00 13.86
N LEU A 376 -17.82 14.01 15.17
CA LEU A 376 -18.40 14.95 16.12
C LEU A 376 -18.04 16.41 15.82
N TRP A 377 -16.99 16.68 15.04
CA TRP A 377 -16.65 18.05 14.63
C TRP A 377 -17.73 18.65 13.72
N LEU A 378 -18.41 17.83 12.92
CA LEU A 378 -19.55 18.30 12.11
C LEU A 378 -20.74 18.71 12.97
N LEU A 379 -21.00 17.96 14.04
CA LEU A 379 -22.03 18.34 15.02
C LEU A 379 -21.61 19.58 15.83
N TYR A 380 -20.32 19.67 16.20
CA TYR A 380 -19.78 20.81 16.92
C TYR A 380 -20.00 22.12 16.17
N ILE A 381 -19.94 22.15 14.83
CA ILE A 381 -20.17 23.35 14.03
C ILE A 381 -21.56 23.97 14.32
N ALA A 382 -22.58 23.15 14.49
CA ALA A 382 -23.92 23.65 14.84
C ALA A 382 -23.91 24.36 16.21
N PHE A 383 -23.24 23.80 17.21
CA PHE A 383 -23.09 24.41 18.53
C PHE A 383 -22.24 25.68 18.49
N TYR A 384 -21.18 25.69 17.69
CA TYR A 384 -20.34 26.86 17.46
C TYR A 384 -21.15 28.04 16.91
N PHE A 385 -21.98 27.86 15.88
CA PHE A 385 -22.83 28.92 15.36
C PHE A 385 -23.95 29.32 16.31
N LEU A 386 -24.49 28.38 17.09
CA LEU A 386 -25.46 28.69 18.13
C LEU A 386 -24.86 29.56 19.25
N ALA A 387 -23.63 29.26 19.67
CA ALA A 387 -22.92 30.06 20.69
C ALA A 387 -22.64 31.47 20.17
N LEU A 388 -22.19 31.59 18.90
CA LEU A 388 -21.99 32.89 18.24
C LEU A 388 -23.27 33.71 18.17
N ARG A 389 -24.38 33.10 17.69
CA ARG A 389 -25.66 33.79 17.54
C ARG A 389 -26.26 34.26 18.89
N LYS A 390 -26.12 33.41 19.91
CA LYS A 390 -26.69 33.69 21.24
C LYS A 390 -25.74 34.45 22.18
N GLN A 391 -24.55 34.79 21.69
CA GLN A 391 -23.48 35.44 22.48
C GLN A 391 -23.23 34.73 23.83
N ARG A 392 -23.21 33.40 23.83
CA ARG A 392 -23.03 32.56 25.03
C ARG A 392 -21.65 31.89 25.00
N ARG A 393 -21.21 31.48 26.19
CA ARG A 393 -19.99 30.65 26.30
C ARG A 393 -20.17 29.35 25.51
N ASP A 394 -19.18 29.04 24.68
CA ASP A 394 -19.14 27.81 23.93
C ASP A 394 -18.45 26.72 24.75
N PHE A 395 -19.24 25.99 25.56
CA PHE A 395 -18.73 24.83 26.30
C PHE A 395 -18.58 23.61 25.41
N ALA A 396 -19.25 23.55 24.24
CA ALA A 396 -19.13 22.43 23.33
C ALA A 396 -17.71 22.31 22.75
N VAL A 397 -16.94 23.41 22.71
CA VAL A 397 -15.52 23.40 22.28
C VAL A 397 -14.62 22.53 23.17
N LEU A 398 -15.05 22.17 24.38
CA LEU A 398 -14.32 21.23 25.23
C LEU A 398 -14.21 19.85 24.59
N VAL A 399 -15.17 19.46 23.74
CA VAL A 399 -15.16 18.16 23.05
C VAL A 399 -13.98 18.08 22.07
N PRO A 400 -13.79 19.01 21.09
CA PRO A 400 -12.59 19.01 20.26
C PRO A 400 -11.28 19.18 21.04
N LEU A 401 -11.27 19.97 22.14
CA LEU A 401 -10.08 20.08 23.00
C LEU A 401 -9.71 18.74 23.65
N LEU A 402 -10.69 17.99 24.15
CA LEU A 402 -10.48 16.62 24.67
C LEU A 402 -9.99 15.68 23.56
N GLY A 403 -10.50 15.82 22.35
CA GLY A 403 -10.02 15.06 21.19
C GLY A 403 -8.52 15.32 20.93
N ALA A 404 -8.09 16.58 20.93
CA ALA A 404 -6.67 16.92 20.76
C ALA A 404 -5.79 16.37 21.91
N VAL A 405 -6.27 16.44 23.15
CA VAL A 405 -5.57 15.84 24.31
C VAL A 405 -5.49 14.32 24.13
N GLY A 406 -6.61 13.68 23.73
CA GLY A 406 -6.66 12.24 23.46
C GLY A 406 -5.66 11.81 22.39
N TYR A 407 -5.49 12.61 21.33
CA TYR A 407 -4.46 12.40 20.31
C TYR A 407 -3.05 12.35 20.91
N PHE A 408 -2.67 13.36 21.72
CA PHE A 408 -1.34 13.41 22.33
C PHE A 408 -1.13 12.30 23.37
N VAL A 409 -2.18 11.92 24.12
CA VAL A 409 -2.13 10.77 25.03
C VAL A 409 -1.89 9.48 24.25
N ALA A 410 -2.65 9.22 23.17
CA ALA A 410 -2.47 8.05 22.35
C ALA A 410 -1.06 7.98 21.73
N TRP A 411 -0.53 9.13 21.28
CA TRP A 411 0.82 9.23 20.72
C TRP A 411 1.89 8.92 21.76
N THR A 412 1.85 9.57 22.91
CA THR A 412 2.85 9.40 23.98
C THR A 412 2.79 8.02 24.65
N ALA A 413 1.59 7.42 24.69
CA ALA A 413 1.40 6.05 25.17
C ALA A 413 1.81 4.98 24.14
N GLY A 414 2.20 5.38 22.90
CA GLY A 414 2.58 4.44 21.85
C GLY A 414 1.45 3.54 21.38
N LEU A 415 0.18 4.00 21.48
CA LEU A 415 -0.97 3.16 21.11
C LEU A 415 -1.08 2.93 19.59
N GLN A 416 -0.57 3.85 18.81
CA GLN A 416 -0.48 3.79 17.34
C GLN A 416 0.63 4.72 16.89
N TRP A 417 1.30 4.37 15.81
CA TRP A 417 2.19 5.29 15.12
C TRP A 417 1.38 6.32 14.34
N PHE A 418 1.70 7.59 14.49
CA PHE A 418 1.07 8.68 13.77
C PHE A 418 2.03 9.38 12.85
N SER A 419 1.59 9.69 11.63
CA SER A 419 2.38 10.51 10.71
C SER A 419 2.74 11.85 11.36
N PRO A 420 4.02 12.27 11.35
CA PRO A 420 4.43 13.59 11.89
C PRO A 420 3.67 14.76 11.26
N ALA A 421 3.06 14.58 10.10
CA ALA A 421 2.21 15.58 9.45
C ALA A 421 0.89 15.83 10.18
N THR A 422 0.45 14.94 11.08
CA THR A 422 -0.78 15.15 11.88
C THR A 422 -0.57 16.06 13.10
N VAL A 423 0.67 16.22 13.57
CA VAL A 423 1.00 17.05 14.74
C VAL A 423 0.53 18.51 14.58
N PRO A 424 0.83 19.23 13.49
CA PRO A 424 0.34 20.59 13.32
C PRO A 424 -1.19 20.69 13.31
N LEU A 425 -1.91 19.67 12.83
CA LEU A 425 -3.38 19.64 12.87
C LEU A 425 -3.91 19.52 14.30
N ALA A 426 -3.29 18.69 15.15
CA ALA A 426 -3.63 18.58 16.56
C ALA A 426 -3.32 19.89 17.32
N LEU A 427 -2.21 20.55 17.00
CA LEU A 427 -1.87 21.86 17.56
C LEU A 427 -2.86 22.95 17.13
N ILE A 428 -3.34 22.94 15.88
CA ILE A 428 -4.40 23.84 15.42
C ILE A 428 -5.68 23.61 16.23
N LEU A 429 -6.06 22.35 16.44
CA LEU A 429 -7.26 21.99 17.21
C LEU A 429 -7.18 22.55 18.65
N LEU A 430 -6.03 22.42 19.32
CA LEU A 430 -5.80 23.01 20.64
C LEU A 430 -5.83 24.54 20.60
N LEU A 431 -5.05 25.15 19.72
CA LEU A 431 -4.92 26.59 19.61
C LEU A 431 -6.27 27.26 19.35
N ARG A 432 -6.99 26.75 18.33
CA ARG A 432 -8.28 27.32 17.95
C ARG A 432 -9.36 27.02 18.99
N GLY A 433 -9.35 25.83 19.59
CA GLY A 433 -10.28 25.49 20.67
C GLY A 433 -10.15 26.43 21.86
N VAL A 434 -8.94 26.72 22.32
CA VAL A 434 -8.68 27.68 23.41
C VAL A 434 -9.11 29.10 22.99
N ALA A 435 -8.80 29.54 21.77
CA ALA A 435 -9.14 30.86 21.27
C ALA A 435 -10.67 31.04 21.16
N ILE A 436 -11.40 30.03 20.67
CA ILE A 436 -12.86 30.03 20.57
C ILE A 436 -13.49 30.13 21.98
N PHE A 437 -13.01 29.33 22.94
CA PHE A 437 -13.51 29.38 24.31
C PHE A 437 -13.32 30.76 24.95
N ARG A 438 -12.13 31.36 24.78
CA ARG A 438 -11.82 32.70 25.27
C ARG A 438 -12.72 33.76 24.63
N ARG A 439 -12.85 33.74 23.28
CA ARG A 439 -13.72 34.68 22.55
C ARG A 439 -15.17 34.59 23.04
N SER A 440 -15.74 33.39 23.10
CA SER A 440 -17.11 33.16 23.53
C SER A 440 -17.35 33.62 24.96
N THR A 441 -16.33 33.55 25.85
CA THR A 441 -16.38 34.04 27.21
C THR A 441 -16.43 35.59 27.26
N VAL A 442 -15.61 36.26 26.42
CA VAL A 442 -15.61 37.72 26.29
C VAL A 442 -16.94 38.22 25.75
N ASP A 443 -17.43 37.61 24.69
CA ASP A 443 -18.72 37.97 24.07
C ASP A 443 -19.89 37.80 25.04
N ALA A 444 -19.92 36.71 25.82
CA ALA A 444 -20.95 36.47 26.84
C ALA A 444 -20.89 37.48 28.00
N ARG A 445 -19.70 37.99 28.36
CA ARG A 445 -19.58 39.05 29.39
C ARG A 445 -20.10 40.39 28.85
N ARG A 446 -19.75 40.76 27.63
CA ARG A 446 -20.21 42.02 27.01
C ARG A 446 -21.75 42.04 26.89
N SER A 447 -22.34 40.98 26.41
CA SER A 447 -23.81 40.87 26.28
C SER A 447 -24.53 41.02 27.63
N ARG A 448 -23.98 40.51 28.74
CA ARG A 448 -24.54 40.70 30.08
C ARG A 448 -24.48 42.14 30.54
N LEU A 449 -23.34 42.82 30.33
CA LEU A 449 -23.15 44.20 30.73
C LEU A 449 -24.07 45.15 29.95
N GLU A 450 -24.34 44.86 28.67
CA GLU A 450 -25.30 45.61 27.86
C GLU A 450 -26.73 45.45 28.37
N HIS A 451 -27.14 44.24 28.79
CA HIS A 451 -28.46 44.01 29.39
C HIS A 451 -28.64 44.50 30.82
N GLU A 452 -27.56 44.80 31.57
CA GLU A 452 -27.61 45.39 32.88
C GLU A 452 -27.70 46.94 32.84
N GLN A 453 -27.44 47.56 31.66
CA GLN A 453 -27.49 49.00 31.41
C GLN A 453 -28.80 49.46 30.77
N ASP A 454 -29.58 48.53 30.19
CA ASP A 454 -30.95 48.74 29.67
C ASP A 454 -32.00 48.45 30.78
#